data_c379a81f3a453d5ffc211b1a23e2a11e
#
_entry.id   c379a81f3a453d5ffc211b1a23e2a11e
#
_cell.length_a   1.000
_cell.length_b   1.000
_cell.length_c   1.000
_cell.angle_alpha   90.00
_cell.angle_beta   90.00
_cell.angle_gamma   90.00
#
_symmetry.space_group_name_H-M   'P 1'
#
loop_
_entity.id
_entity.type
_entity.pdbx_description
1 polymer ?
#
loop_
_entity_poly.entity_id
_entity_poly.type
_entity_poly.pdbx_seq_one_letter_code
_entity_poly.pdbx_strand_id
1 'polypeptide(L)'
;MSGQQASFGGGTAPAAAAQRAAGRTSFAVILSLSFCHLLNDLMQSLVPALYPILKTTYALDFGQIGLITLAFQCTASLFQPVVGMLTDRRPQPYSLAAGMGSTLLGLLLMAHAHSYPAILGAAVLIGLGSAVFHPEASRVARMAAGGRYGLAQSLFQVGGNVGTASGPLLAAFVVVPAGQR
;
A
#
# COMPACT_ATOMS: atom_id res chain seq x y z
N MET A 1 23.40 8.48 62.98
CA MET A 1 22.06 8.60 62.30
C MET A 1 22.22 8.09 60.89
N SER A 2 21.92 6.80 60.68
CA SER A 2 22.08 6.08 59.42
C SER A 2 20.78 6.20 58.61
N GLY A 3 20.88 6.87 57.48
CA GLY A 3 19.81 6.99 56.47
C GLY A 3 19.72 5.71 55.62
N GLN A 4 18.63 5.01 55.75
CA GLN A 4 18.28 3.78 55.04
C GLN A 4 17.77 4.18 53.64
N GLN A 5 18.55 3.91 52.59
CA GLN A 5 18.09 4.03 51.20
C GLN A 5 17.19 2.81 50.88
N ALA A 6 15.91 3.06 50.73
CA ALA A 6 14.98 2.07 50.22
C ALA A 6 15.17 1.91 48.71
N SER A 7 15.71 0.77 48.29
CA SER A 7 15.77 0.37 46.88
C SER A 7 14.39 -0.09 46.41
N PHE A 8 13.68 0.72 45.65
CA PHE A 8 12.48 0.30 44.89
C PHE A 8 12.94 -0.42 43.61
N GLY A 9 13.34 -1.66 43.73
CA GLY A 9 13.69 -2.54 42.63
C GLY A 9 12.70 -3.69 42.52
N GLY A 10 11.49 -3.44 42.04
CA GLY A 10 10.48 -4.47 41.86
C GLY A 10 9.70 -4.29 40.55
N GLY A 11 10.41 -4.23 39.39
CA GLY A 11 9.74 -4.44 38.12
C GLY A 11 9.30 -5.88 37.99
N THR A 12 7.99 -6.14 38.04
CA THR A 12 7.43 -7.48 37.98
C THR A 12 7.86 -8.21 36.68
N ALA A 13 8.27 -9.46 36.75
CA ALA A 13 8.72 -10.27 35.62
C ALA A 13 7.80 -10.22 34.38
N PRO A 14 6.45 -10.12 34.50
CA PRO A 14 5.57 -9.93 33.36
C PRO A 14 5.75 -8.58 32.64
N ALA A 15 6.03 -7.48 33.33
CA ALA A 15 6.27 -6.18 32.71
C ALA A 15 7.59 -6.17 31.91
N ALA A 16 8.65 -6.76 32.44
CA ALA A 16 9.93 -6.90 31.73
C ALA A 16 9.83 -7.86 30.53
N ALA A 17 9.00 -8.89 30.60
CA ALA A 17 8.71 -9.79 29.48
C ALA A 17 7.88 -9.07 28.39
N ALA A 18 6.88 -8.29 28.77
CA ALA A 18 6.09 -7.48 27.86
C ALA A 18 6.94 -6.40 27.14
N GLN A 19 7.83 -5.72 27.88
CA GLN A 19 8.79 -4.77 27.30
C GLN A 19 9.79 -5.42 26.35
N ARG A 20 10.27 -6.63 26.65
CA ARG A 20 11.14 -7.41 25.75
C ARG A 20 10.38 -7.93 24.53
N ALA A 21 9.11 -8.28 24.65
CA ALA A 21 8.26 -8.65 23.51
C ALA A 21 7.97 -7.46 22.62
N ALA A 22 7.70 -6.29 23.20
CA ALA A 22 7.51 -5.04 22.45
C ALA A 22 8.77 -4.57 21.71
N GLY A 23 9.97 -4.95 22.19
CA GLY A 23 11.25 -4.64 21.55
C GLY A 23 11.71 -5.64 20.48
N ARG A 24 10.96 -6.71 20.20
CA ARG A 24 11.35 -7.71 19.19
C ARG A 24 10.80 -7.36 17.81
N THR A 25 11.71 -7.28 16.81
CA THR A 25 11.32 -7.13 15.40
C THR A 25 10.51 -8.34 14.95
N SER A 26 9.30 -8.13 14.44
CA SER A 26 8.49 -9.18 13.84
C SER A 26 8.73 -9.27 12.33
N PHE A 27 9.70 -10.06 11.92
CA PHE A 27 10.00 -10.26 10.49
C PHE A 27 8.85 -10.87 9.72
N ALA A 28 8.06 -11.77 10.35
CA ALA A 28 6.89 -12.35 9.70
C ALA A 28 5.89 -11.26 9.26
N VAL A 29 5.57 -10.31 10.15
CA VAL A 29 4.67 -9.19 9.82
C VAL A 29 5.28 -8.30 8.74
N ILE A 30 6.56 -7.92 8.85
CA ILE A 30 7.23 -7.04 7.90
C ILE A 30 7.28 -7.67 6.51
N LEU A 31 7.64 -8.96 6.40
CA LEU A 31 7.72 -9.67 5.12
C LEU A 31 6.34 -9.88 4.51
N SER A 32 5.31 -10.17 5.32
CA SER A 32 3.93 -10.23 4.84
C SER A 32 3.47 -8.88 4.28
N LEU A 33 3.78 -7.78 4.97
CA LEU A 33 3.48 -6.43 4.48
C LEU A 33 4.27 -6.07 3.22
N SER A 34 5.55 -6.49 3.13
CA SER A 34 6.37 -6.33 1.93
C SER A 34 5.76 -7.06 0.74
N PHE A 35 5.26 -8.26 0.95
CA PHE A 35 4.55 -9.02 -0.07
C PHE A 35 3.21 -8.38 -0.47
N CYS A 36 2.42 -7.92 0.49
CA CYS A 36 1.20 -7.16 0.20
C CYS A 36 1.51 -5.86 -0.58
N HIS A 37 2.61 -5.17 -0.24
CA HIS A 37 3.07 -3.98 -0.96
C HIS A 37 3.46 -4.32 -2.40
N LEU A 38 4.19 -5.43 -2.60
CA LEU A 38 4.50 -5.93 -3.94
C LEU A 38 3.24 -6.14 -4.76
N LEU A 39 2.23 -6.84 -4.23
CA LEU A 39 0.98 -7.09 -4.94
C LEU A 39 0.21 -5.80 -5.23
N ASN A 40 0.12 -4.90 -4.26
CA ASN A 40 -0.58 -3.62 -4.42
C ASN A 40 0.08 -2.76 -5.51
N ASP A 41 1.40 -2.62 -5.47
CA ASP A 41 2.13 -1.78 -6.42
C ASP A 41 2.25 -2.44 -7.81
N LEU A 42 2.28 -3.77 -7.88
CA LEU A 42 2.12 -4.50 -9.13
C LEU A 42 0.79 -4.14 -9.81
N MET A 43 -0.32 -4.19 -9.05
CA MET A 43 -1.64 -3.82 -9.56
C MET A 43 -1.70 -2.37 -10.04
N GLN A 44 -1.12 -1.45 -9.29
CA GLN A 44 -1.11 -0.01 -9.64
C GLN A 44 -0.24 0.28 -10.86
N SER A 45 0.92 -0.37 -10.98
CA SER A 45 1.86 -0.17 -12.09
C SER A 45 1.35 -0.75 -13.42
N LEU A 46 0.34 -1.62 -13.40
CA LEU A 46 -0.38 -2.02 -14.62
C LEU A 46 -1.09 -0.85 -15.29
N VAL A 47 -1.62 0.11 -14.54
CA VAL A 47 -2.38 1.25 -15.12
C VAL A 47 -1.58 2.00 -16.18
N PRO A 48 -0.40 2.57 -15.89
CA PRO A 48 0.39 3.24 -16.91
C PRO A 48 0.93 2.26 -17.99
N ALA A 49 1.21 1.03 -17.63
CA ALA A 49 1.66 0.02 -18.59
C ALA A 49 0.60 -0.33 -19.65
N LEU A 50 -0.68 -0.15 -19.32
CA LEU A 50 -1.81 -0.39 -20.23
C LEU A 50 -2.18 0.84 -21.09
N TYR A 51 -1.60 2.01 -20.88
CA TYR A 51 -1.94 3.23 -21.63
C TYR A 51 -1.86 3.07 -23.15
N PRO A 52 -0.86 2.38 -23.75
CA PRO A 52 -0.83 2.17 -25.19
C PRO A 52 -2.06 1.40 -25.70
N ILE A 53 -2.48 0.37 -24.96
CA ILE A 53 -3.67 -0.43 -25.31
C ILE A 53 -4.94 0.41 -25.15
N LEU A 54 -5.11 1.09 -24.02
CA LEU A 54 -6.27 1.95 -23.76
C LEU A 54 -6.36 3.04 -24.82
N LYS A 55 -5.22 3.66 -25.19
CA LYS A 55 -5.17 4.70 -26.22
C LYS A 55 -5.68 4.19 -27.56
N THR A 56 -5.26 3.02 -28.00
CA THR A 56 -5.67 2.46 -29.28
C THR A 56 -7.10 1.93 -29.26
N THR A 57 -7.49 1.21 -28.20
CA THR A 57 -8.82 0.59 -28.08
C THR A 57 -9.94 1.61 -27.99
N TYR A 58 -9.72 2.70 -27.24
CA TYR A 58 -10.74 3.74 -27.02
C TYR A 58 -10.49 5.01 -27.83
N ALA A 59 -9.53 5.01 -28.76
CA ALA A 59 -9.12 6.17 -29.57
C ALA A 59 -8.85 7.44 -28.72
N LEU A 60 -8.18 7.25 -27.56
CA LEU A 60 -7.91 8.33 -26.61
C LEU A 60 -6.81 9.25 -27.12
N ASP A 61 -6.95 10.55 -26.85
CA ASP A 61 -5.88 11.51 -27.03
C ASP A 61 -4.91 11.53 -25.83
N PHE A 62 -3.81 12.27 -25.95
CA PHE A 62 -2.82 12.37 -24.86
C PHE A 62 -3.34 13.15 -23.65
N GLY A 63 -4.28 14.10 -23.84
CA GLY A 63 -4.92 14.82 -22.76
C GLY A 63 -5.79 13.88 -21.91
N GLN A 64 -6.54 12.99 -22.56
CA GLN A 64 -7.35 11.97 -21.89
C GLN A 64 -6.49 10.97 -21.12
N ILE A 65 -5.35 10.53 -21.67
CA ILE A 65 -4.38 9.69 -20.93
C ILE A 65 -3.81 10.45 -19.74
N GLY A 66 -3.47 11.74 -19.93
CA GLY A 66 -3.03 12.61 -18.83
C GLY A 66 -4.07 12.75 -17.72
N LEU A 67 -5.36 12.86 -18.07
CA LEU A 67 -6.46 12.91 -17.08
C LEU A 67 -6.63 11.59 -16.31
N ILE A 68 -6.41 10.44 -16.94
CA ILE A 68 -6.39 9.14 -16.22
C ILE A 68 -5.27 9.15 -15.16
N THR A 69 -4.06 9.57 -15.58
CA THR A 69 -2.92 9.70 -14.64
C THR A 69 -3.22 10.68 -13.52
N LEU A 70 -3.77 11.85 -13.86
CA LEU A 70 -4.12 12.88 -12.88
C LEU A 70 -5.17 12.37 -11.88
N ALA A 71 -6.23 11.73 -12.35
CA ALA A 71 -7.27 11.16 -11.49
C ALA A 71 -6.70 10.12 -10.52
N PHE A 72 -5.85 9.20 -11.02
CA PHE A 72 -5.16 8.23 -10.18
C PHE A 72 -4.24 8.91 -9.16
N GLN A 73 -3.33 9.77 -9.59
CA GLN A 73 -2.33 10.39 -8.72
C GLN A 73 -2.93 11.36 -7.70
N CYS A 74 -3.95 12.14 -8.09
CA CYS A 74 -4.64 13.03 -7.15
C CYS A 74 -5.32 12.23 -6.04
N THR A 75 -6.07 11.17 -6.38
CA THR A 75 -6.72 10.34 -5.37
C THR A 75 -5.70 9.58 -4.53
N ALA A 76 -4.65 9.02 -5.13
CA ALA A 76 -3.60 8.31 -4.43
C ALA A 76 -2.83 9.20 -3.44
N SER A 77 -2.58 10.47 -3.78
CA SER A 77 -1.69 11.33 -2.99
C SER A 77 -2.45 12.21 -2.00
N LEU A 78 -3.54 12.88 -2.45
CA LEU A 78 -4.24 13.87 -1.62
C LEU A 78 -5.00 13.23 -0.45
N PHE A 79 -5.46 11.98 -0.60
CA PHE A 79 -6.18 11.29 0.47
C PHE A 79 -5.27 10.60 1.48
N GLN A 80 -3.98 10.36 1.21
CA GLN A 80 -3.06 9.72 2.16
C GLN A 80 -2.98 10.45 3.51
N PRO A 81 -2.80 11.79 3.57
CA PRO A 81 -2.77 12.50 4.85
C PRO A 81 -4.09 12.39 5.62
N VAL A 82 -5.22 12.42 4.90
CA VAL A 82 -6.56 12.31 5.52
C VAL A 82 -6.74 10.92 6.12
N VAL A 83 -6.41 9.88 5.37
CA VAL A 83 -6.46 8.49 5.84
C VAL A 83 -5.51 8.30 7.03
N GLY A 84 -4.26 8.76 6.93
CA GLY A 84 -3.29 8.66 8.01
C GLY A 84 -3.80 9.30 9.30
N MET A 85 -4.32 10.53 9.24
CA MET A 85 -4.89 11.21 10.41
C MET A 85 -6.11 10.46 11.00
N LEU A 86 -6.94 9.84 10.17
CA LEU A 86 -8.10 9.10 10.63
C LEU A 86 -7.70 7.80 11.33
N THR A 87 -6.79 7.05 10.74
CA THR A 87 -6.35 5.74 11.25
C THR A 87 -5.42 5.87 12.45
N ASP A 88 -4.68 6.97 12.57
CA ASP A 88 -3.90 7.28 13.79
C ASP A 88 -4.81 7.55 14.99
N ARG A 89 -5.97 8.17 14.78
CA ARG A 89 -6.95 8.45 15.83
C ARG A 89 -7.81 7.25 16.19
N ARG A 90 -8.15 6.43 15.19
CA ARG A 90 -9.01 5.25 15.33
C ARG A 90 -8.43 4.11 14.50
N PRO A 91 -7.68 3.18 15.14
CA PRO A 91 -7.13 2.02 14.42
C PRO A 91 -8.23 1.25 13.68
N GLN A 92 -8.01 1.02 12.39
CA GLN A 92 -8.96 0.35 11.50
C GLN A 92 -8.40 -1.00 11.08
N PRO A 93 -8.81 -2.11 11.69
CA PRO A 93 -8.18 -3.42 11.46
C PRO A 93 -8.36 -3.95 10.03
N TYR A 94 -9.36 -3.45 9.30
CA TYR A 94 -9.67 -3.89 7.92
C TYR A 94 -9.19 -2.90 6.85
N SER A 95 -8.52 -1.80 7.23
CA SER A 95 -8.12 -0.75 6.28
C SER A 95 -7.21 -1.28 5.17
N LEU A 96 -6.24 -2.15 5.47
CA LEU A 96 -5.36 -2.75 4.48
C LEU A 96 -6.14 -3.60 3.46
N ALA A 97 -7.05 -4.44 3.94
CA ALA A 97 -7.89 -5.27 3.07
C ALA A 97 -8.83 -4.40 2.21
N ALA A 98 -9.41 -3.35 2.80
CA ALA A 98 -10.24 -2.39 2.07
C ALA A 98 -9.45 -1.63 1.00
N GLY A 99 -8.23 -1.18 1.31
CA GLY A 99 -7.33 -0.52 0.36
C GLY A 99 -6.99 -1.43 -0.83
N MET A 100 -6.49 -2.63 -0.57
CA MET A 100 -6.19 -3.62 -1.62
C MET A 100 -7.43 -4.03 -2.41
N GLY A 101 -8.58 -4.19 -1.73
CA GLY A 101 -9.86 -4.49 -2.37
C GLY A 101 -10.31 -3.38 -3.31
N SER A 102 -10.16 -2.12 -2.93
CA SER A 102 -10.46 -0.97 -3.79
C SER A 102 -9.56 -0.95 -5.04
N THR A 103 -8.24 -1.21 -4.88
CA THR A 103 -7.31 -1.32 -6.01
C THR A 103 -7.74 -2.45 -6.96
N LEU A 104 -8.06 -3.63 -6.43
CA LEU A 104 -8.52 -4.77 -7.24
C LEU A 104 -9.83 -4.46 -7.96
N LEU A 105 -10.82 -3.90 -7.27
CA LEU A 105 -12.10 -3.50 -7.88
C LEU A 105 -11.90 -2.46 -8.98
N GLY A 106 -11.00 -1.51 -8.77
CA GLY A 106 -10.63 -0.53 -9.79
C GLY A 106 -10.02 -1.18 -11.03
N LEU A 107 -9.12 -2.16 -10.87
CA LEU A 107 -8.56 -2.92 -12.00
C LEU A 107 -9.63 -3.75 -12.73
N LEU A 108 -10.51 -4.41 -11.99
CA LEU A 108 -11.62 -5.16 -12.58
C LEU A 108 -12.57 -4.23 -13.37
N LEU A 109 -12.87 -3.06 -12.82
CA LEU A 109 -13.66 -2.05 -13.53
C LEU A 109 -12.93 -1.56 -14.80
N MET A 110 -11.62 -1.36 -14.73
CA MET A 110 -10.81 -0.96 -15.89
C MET A 110 -10.78 -2.04 -16.96
N ALA A 111 -10.67 -3.31 -16.58
CA ALA A 111 -10.69 -4.46 -17.51
C ALA A 111 -12.05 -4.60 -18.23
N HIS A 112 -13.16 -4.25 -17.58
CA HIS A 112 -14.51 -4.32 -18.13
C HIS A 112 -15.08 -2.94 -18.56
N ALA A 113 -14.23 -1.92 -18.62
CA ALA A 113 -14.69 -0.59 -19.05
C ALA A 113 -15.15 -0.62 -20.51
N HIS A 114 -16.25 0.07 -20.80
CA HIS A 114 -16.78 0.27 -22.16
C HIS A 114 -16.82 1.75 -22.56
N SER A 115 -16.32 2.63 -21.69
CA SER A 115 -16.34 4.07 -21.90
C SER A 115 -15.22 4.76 -21.15
N TYR A 116 -14.80 5.93 -21.65
CA TYR A 116 -13.78 6.75 -21.00
C TYR A 116 -14.13 7.15 -19.53
N PRO A 117 -15.39 7.55 -19.19
CA PRO A 117 -15.74 7.81 -17.80
C PRO A 117 -15.58 6.59 -16.87
N ALA A 118 -15.83 5.37 -17.38
CA ALA A 118 -15.60 4.15 -16.60
C ALA A 118 -14.11 3.93 -16.32
N ILE A 119 -13.23 4.22 -17.29
CA ILE A 119 -11.78 4.18 -17.11
C ILE A 119 -11.33 5.20 -16.05
N LEU A 120 -11.86 6.42 -16.09
CA LEU A 120 -11.57 7.44 -15.06
C LEU A 120 -12.04 7.01 -13.68
N GLY A 121 -13.25 6.46 -13.57
CA GLY A 121 -13.76 5.91 -12.32
C GLY A 121 -12.89 4.78 -11.77
N ALA A 122 -12.42 3.91 -12.65
CA ALA A 122 -11.47 2.85 -12.30
C ALA A 122 -10.15 3.42 -11.75
N ALA A 123 -9.59 4.43 -12.41
CA ALA A 123 -8.36 5.09 -11.97
C ALA A 123 -8.53 5.75 -10.59
N VAL A 124 -9.67 6.39 -10.33
CA VAL A 124 -10.02 6.94 -9.01
C VAL A 124 -10.07 5.85 -7.94
N LEU A 125 -10.73 4.70 -8.21
CA LEU A 125 -10.80 3.58 -7.25
C LEU A 125 -9.41 3.00 -6.93
N ILE A 126 -8.56 2.85 -7.94
CA ILE A 126 -7.18 2.38 -7.75
C ILE A 126 -6.41 3.38 -6.88
N GLY A 127 -6.55 4.69 -7.15
CA GLY A 127 -5.92 5.74 -6.36
C GLY A 127 -6.40 5.77 -4.91
N LEU A 128 -7.71 5.62 -4.67
CA LEU A 128 -8.25 5.52 -3.30
C LEU A 128 -7.70 4.29 -2.56
N GLY A 129 -7.58 3.15 -3.23
CA GLY A 129 -6.96 1.96 -2.66
C GLY A 129 -5.52 2.23 -2.24
N SER A 130 -4.74 2.89 -3.08
CA SER A 130 -3.37 3.35 -2.80
C SER A 130 -3.31 4.27 -1.58
N ALA A 131 -4.20 5.27 -1.53
CA ALA A 131 -4.27 6.25 -0.45
C ALA A 131 -4.54 5.64 0.92
N VAL A 132 -5.27 4.52 0.97
CA VAL A 132 -5.54 3.77 2.20
C VAL A 132 -4.39 2.82 2.52
N PHE A 133 -3.90 2.06 1.54
CA PHE A 133 -2.91 1.01 1.76
C PHE A 133 -1.57 1.54 2.29
N HIS A 134 -0.99 2.55 1.62
CA HIS A 134 0.39 2.97 1.91
C HIS A 134 0.60 3.51 3.33
N PRO A 135 -0.21 4.46 3.86
CA PRO A 135 -0.01 4.96 5.21
C PRO A 135 -0.23 3.86 6.26
N GLU A 136 -1.26 3.02 6.08
CA GLU A 136 -1.59 1.96 7.02
C GLU A 136 -0.53 0.86 7.05
N ALA A 137 -0.09 0.37 5.89
CA ALA A 137 0.94 -0.66 5.79
C ALA A 137 2.27 -0.17 6.37
N SER A 138 2.66 1.08 6.07
CA SER A 138 3.85 1.72 6.64
C SER A 138 3.75 1.85 8.17
N ARG A 139 2.57 2.22 8.69
CA ARG A 139 2.30 2.31 10.13
C ARG A 139 2.45 0.95 10.81
N VAL A 140 1.86 -0.11 10.26
CA VAL A 140 1.97 -1.48 10.80
C VAL A 140 3.41 -1.99 10.72
N ALA A 141 4.14 -1.71 9.63
CA ALA A 141 5.56 -2.05 9.51
C ALA A 141 6.41 -1.37 10.60
N ARG A 142 6.13 -0.11 10.92
CA ARG A 142 6.79 0.61 12.03
C ARG A 142 6.48 -0.01 13.38
N MET A 143 5.23 -0.41 13.64
CA MET A 143 4.86 -1.09 14.89
C MET A 143 5.56 -2.45 15.02
N ALA A 144 5.74 -3.17 13.93
CA ALA A 144 6.44 -4.46 13.89
C ALA A 144 7.98 -4.35 13.97
N ALA A 145 8.53 -3.12 13.90
CA ALA A 145 9.97 -2.89 13.75
C ALA A 145 10.81 -3.24 14.98
N GLY A 146 10.24 -3.25 16.18
CA GLY A 146 10.98 -3.53 17.42
C GLY A 146 12.21 -2.64 17.61
N GLY A 147 12.09 -1.34 17.29
CA GLY A 147 13.18 -0.37 17.32
C GLY A 147 14.04 -0.29 16.06
N ARG A 148 13.94 -1.24 15.12
CA ARG A 148 14.69 -1.26 13.85
C ARG A 148 13.88 -0.61 12.71
N TYR A 149 13.45 0.63 12.89
CA TYR A 149 12.53 1.33 11.97
C TYR A 149 13.05 1.42 10.54
N GLY A 150 14.33 1.76 10.35
CA GLY A 150 14.94 1.84 9.03
C GLY A 150 14.92 0.50 8.29
N LEU A 151 15.29 -0.60 8.98
CA LEU A 151 15.25 -1.94 8.40
C LEU A 151 13.81 -2.35 8.01
N ALA A 152 12.84 -2.11 8.90
CA ALA A 152 11.45 -2.45 8.62
C ALA A 152 10.90 -1.70 7.40
N GLN A 153 11.17 -0.39 7.31
CA GLN A 153 10.75 0.42 6.17
C GLN A 153 11.49 0.04 4.88
N SER A 154 12.79 -0.29 4.96
CA SER A 154 13.54 -0.73 3.78
C SER A 154 13.00 -2.05 3.23
N LEU A 155 12.74 -3.04 4.09
CA LEU A 155 12.15 -4.33 3.67
C LEU A 155 10.74 -4.13 3.09
N PHE A 156 9.93 -3.29 3.72
CA PHE A 156 8.60 -2.93 3.20
C PHE A 156 8.69 -2.29 1.81
N GLN A 157 9.62 -1.34 1.61
CA GLN A 157 9.80 -0.62 0.35
C GLN A 157 10.37 -1.51 -0.77
N VAL A 158 11.18 -2.50 -0.44
CA VAL A 158 11.67 -3.49 -1.43
C VAL A 158 10.48 -4.18 -2.11
N GLY A 159 9.45 -4.57 -1.35
CA GLY A 159 8.23 -5.16 -1.92
C GLY A 159 7.56 -4.24 -2.94
N GLY A 160 7.31 -2.98 -2.58
CA GLY A 160 6.72 -1.99 -3.48
C GLY A 160 7.53 -1.77 -4.76
N ASN A 161 8.86 -1.62 -4.62
CA ASN A 161 9.74 -1.42 -5.77
C ASN A 161 9.73 -2.63 -6.74
N VAL A 162 9.75 -3.85 -6.20
CA VAL A 162 9.62 -5.08 -7.01
C VAL A 162 8.26 -5.13 -7.69
N GLY A 163 7.18 -4.79 -6.97
CA GLY A 163 5.83 -4.72 -7.54
C GLY A 163 5.74 -3.73 -8.69
N THR A 164 6.21 -2.50 -8.48
CA THR A 164 6.22 -1.44 -9.50
C THR A 164 7.03 -1.85 -10.73
N ALA A 165 8.19 -2.47 -10.55
CA ALA A 165 9.03 -2.94 -11.66
C ALA A 165 8.41 -4.13 -12.42
N SER A 166 7.59 -4.95 -11.74
CA SER A 166 6.96 -6.15 -12.32
C SER A 166 5.72 -5.84 -13.17
N GLY A 167 5.04 -4.72 -12.95
CA GLY A 167 3.82 -4.37 -13.68
C GLY A 167 4.00 -4.27 -15.19
N PRO A 168 4.98 -3.52 -15.71
CA PRO A 168 5.25 -3.47 -17.14
C PRO A 168 5.60 -4.85 -17.74
N LEU A 169 6.30 -5.71 -16.98
CA LEU A 169 6.61 -7.07 -17.41
C LEU A 169 5.33 -7.92 -17.51
N LEU A 170 4.46 -7.84 -16.50
CA LEU A 170 3.17 -8.52 -16.54
C LEU A 170 2.30 -8.02 -17.70
N ALA A 171 2.27 -6.71 -17.94
CA ALA A 171 1.57 -6.14 -19.08
C ALA A 171 2.11 -6.70 -20.40
N ALA A 172 3.43 -6.68 -20.61
CA ALA A 172 4.06 -7.08 -21.86
C ALA A 172 3.93 -8.59 -22.14
N PHE A 173 4.12 -9.45 -21.13
CA PHE A 173 4.20 -10.90 -21.33
C PHE A 173 2.88 -11.64 -21.10
N VAL A 174 1.94 -11.04 -20.39
CA VAL A 174 0.66 -11.68 -20.05
C VAL A 174 -0.52 -10.92 -20.65
N VAL A 175 -0.67 -9.64 -20.36
CA VAL A 175 -1.88 -8.90 -20.74
C VAL A 175 -1.93 -8.62 -22.24
N VAL A 176 -0.82 -8.15 -22.84
CA VAL A 176 -0.76 -7.85 -24.27
C VAL A 176 -1.01 -9.11 -25.13
N PRO A 177 -0.36 -10.28 -24.88
CA PRO A 177 -0.60 -11.50 -25.65
C PRO A 177 -1.99 -12.11 -25.43
N ALA A 178 -2.56 -11.98 -24.21
CA ALA A 178 -3.89 -12.53 -23.90
C ALA A 178 -5.04 -11.68 -24.46
N GLY A 179 -4.75 -10.45 -24.89
CA GLY A 179 -5.77 -9.48 -25.25
C GLY A 179 -6.48 -8.88 -24.00
N GLN A 180 -7.24 -7.82 -24.24
CA GLN A 180 -8.03 -7.15 -23.19
C GLN A 180 -9.33 -7.95 -22.97
N ARG A 181 -9.26 -9.09 -22.30
CA ARG A 181 -10.43 -9.90 -21.91
C ARG A 181 -10.34 -10.27 -20.43
#